data_44460392c9812cba7dd87e0ff53dc5fc
#
_entry.id   44460392c9812cba7dd87e0ff53dc5fc
#
_cell.length_a   1.000
_cell.length_b   1.000
_cell.length_c   1.000
_cell.angle_alpha   90.00
_cell.angle_beta   90.00
_cell.angle_gamma   90.00
#
_symmetry.space_group_name_H-M   'P 1'
#
loop_
_entity.id
_entity.type
_entity.pdbx_description
1 polymer ?
#
loop_
_entity_poly.entity_id
_entity_poly.type
_entity_poly.pdbx_seq_one_letter_code
_entity_poly.pdbx_strand_id
1 'polypeptide(L)'
;MKKYIISLLALICTFSAWCDEAEKTPVKAVNYKDLRIINKGFDNSERVFSRLPVTLKDSARADLWERQQCSSGMGLRFATDSKSIGVRYDLFFNTHMIHMADTGLKGTDLYILEGDSVWRHVNTNRPYIKKGTEKSCEFTYVSNLDGKMHEYMIYLPLYDGITDIDVIVDSTAVITPGNPEIIDKGKKIVAYGTSILQGGCASRTGMAATNIIGRELNCEVVNLGFSGEGKMDTYMARAMAEIPDVDVYLIDPVPNCTEMMCDTLTYGFINLLRTLRPEVPIVMLEGPIYPYARYDSFFNSYLPKKNEAYRRNYDLLKEENPENLYYVTSEGLDGVEDDGTVDGIHLTDLGFKYYAEKLIPVLRPFVQK
;
A
#
# COMPACT_ATOMS: atom_id res chain seq x y z
N MET A 1 -50.89 -35.84 -47.43
CA MET A 1 -50.24 -35.14 -46.27
C MET A 1 -49.22 -36.09 -45.70
N LYS A 2 -47.93 -35.94 -46.04
CA LYS A 2 -46.83 -36.79 -45.56
C LYS A 2 -46.21 -36.08 -44.34
N LYS A 3 -46.26 -36.71 -43.15
CA LYS A 3 -45.57 -36.29 -41.92
C LYS A 3 -44.11 -36.72 -42.02
N TYR A 4 -43.21 -35.75 -41.98
CA TYR A 4 -41.75 -36.00 -41.82
C TYR A 4 -41.45 -36.02 -40.32
N ILE A 5 -41.04 -37.16 -39.81
CA ILE A 5 -40.47 -37.29 -38.45
C ILE A 5 -38.98 -37.01 -38.57
N ILE A 6 -38.50 -35.90 -38.02
CA ILE A 6 -37.09 -35.63 -37.88
C ILE A 6 -36.61 -36.24 -36.58
N SER A 7 -35.82 -37.32 -36.70
CA SER A 7 -35.11 -37.91 -35.56
C SER A 7 -33.87 -37.11 -35.24
N LEU A 8 -33.88 -36.41 -34.09
CA LEU A 8 -32.71 -35.69 -33.58
C LEU A 8 -31.84 -36.70 -32.82
N LEU A 9 -30.75 -37.18 -33.44
CA LEU A 9 -29.73 -37.96 -32.76
C LEU A 9 -28.92 -36.99 -31.86
N ALA A 10 -29.17 -37.05 -30.56
CA ALA A 10 -28.31 -36.39 -29.58
C ALA A 10 -27.00 -37.19 -29.42
N LEU A 11 -25.93 -36.69 -30.00
CA LEU A 11 -24.56 -37.18 -29.78
C LEU A 11 -24.14 -36.77 -28.37
N ILE A 12 -24.31 -37.64 -27.37
CA ILE A 12 -23.76 -37.44 -26.03
C ILE A 12 -22.25 -37.74 -26.14
N CYS A 13 -21.44 -36.72 -26.35
CA CYS A 13 -20.01 -36.81 -26.09
C CYS A 13 -19.80 -36.89 -24.58
N THR A 14 -19.64 -38.11 -24.06
CA THR A 14 -19.11 -38.33 -22.72
C THR A 14 -17.62 -37.93 -22.74
N PHE A 15 -17.33 -36.64 -22.42
CA PHE A 15 -16.02 -36.25 -21.93
C PHE A 15 -15.87 -36.94 -20.56
N SER A 16 -15.29 -38.12 -20.55
CA SER A 16 -14.63 -38.66 -19.36
C SER A 16 -13.45 -37.74 -19.10
N ALA A 17 -13.66 -36.74 -18.23
CA ALA A 17 -12.55 -36.02 -17.63
C ALA A 17 -11.72 -37.06 -16.85
N TRP A 18 -10.66 -37.52 -17.47
CA TRP A 18 -9.54 -38.06 -16.72
C TRP A 18 -8.99 -36.90 -15.88
N CYS A 19 -9.55 -36.75 -14.71
CA CYS A 19 -8.88 -36.06 -13.63
C CYS A 19 -7.82 -37.08 -13.16
N ASP A 20 -6.65 -37.09 -13.81
CA ASP A 20 -5.47 -37.60 -13.15
C ASP A 20 -5.40 -36.76 -11.87
N GLU A 21 -5.51 -37.40 -10.70
CA GLU A 21 -5.03 -36.83 -9.46
C GLU A 21 -3.52 -36.62 -9.66
N ALA A 22 -3.16 -35.48 -10.22
CA ALA A 22 -1.76 -35.06 -10.33
C ALA A 22 -1.20 -35.18 -8.92
N GLU A 23 -0.23 -36.06 -8.74
CA GLU A 23 0.47 -36.26 -7.48
C GLU A 23 0.84 -34.88 -6.94
N LYS A 24 0.22 -34.46 -5.82
CA LYS A 24 0.46 -33.11 -5.28
C LYS A 24 1.92 -33.02 -4.96
N THR A 25 2.65 -32.17 -5.69
CA THR A 25 4.06 -31.89 -5.42
C THR A 25 4.19 -31.53 -3.93
N PRO A 26 5.05 -32.20 -3.18
CA PRO A 26 5.27 -31.88 -1.77
C PRO A 26 5.69 -30.41 -1.63
N VAL A 27 5.12 -29.71 -0.66
CA VAL A 27 5.42 -28.30 -0.40
C VAL A 27 6.10 -28.10 0.95
N LYS A 28 6.79 -26.97 1.10
CA LYS A 28 7.32 -26.46 2.37
C LYS A 28 6.84 -25.03 2.62
N ALA A 29 6.69 -24.71 3.89
CA ALA A 29 6.42 -23.36 4.37
C ALA A 29 7.74 -22.69 4.77
N VAL A 30 7.95 -21.45 4.33
CA VAL A 30 9.09 -20.62 4.71
C VAL A 30 8.56 -19.37 5.39
N ASN A 31 8.88 -19.23 6.67
CA ASN A 31 8.37 -18.16 7.50
C ASN A 31 9.02 -16.81 7.11
N TYR A 32 8.29 -15.71 7.31
CA TYR A 32 8.77 -14.35 7.03
C TYR A 32 10.13 -14.01 7.68
N LYS A 33 10.50 -14.69 8.78
CA LYS A 33 11.76 -14.48 9.49
C LYS A 33 13.00 -14.84 8.67
N ASP A 34 12.83 -15.72 7.69
CA ASP A 34 13.86 -16.16 6.75
C ASP A 34 13.82 -15.37 5.44
N LEU A 35 12.93 -14.37 5.33
CA LEU A 35 12.71 -13.55 4.14
C LEU A 35 12.98 -12.07 4.44
N ARG A 36 13.05 -11.25 3.39
CA ARG A 36 13.23 -9.81 3.55
C ARG A 36 11.88 -9.13 3.72
N ILE A 37 11.70 -8.43 4.85
CA ILE A 37 10.59 -7.49 5.03
C ILE A 37 10.98 -6.16 4.37
N ILE A 38 10.09 -5.60 3.58
CA ILE A 38 10.27 -4.30 2.90
C ILE A 38 9.27 -3.26 3.39
N ASN A 39 9.61 -1.99 3.20
CA ASN A 39 8.78 -0.82 3.55
C ASN A 39 8.45 -0.70 5.06
N LYS A 40 9.25 -1.31 5.90
CA LYS A 40 9.10 -1.22 7.36
C LYS A 40 9.85 0.00 7.89
N GLY A 41 9.15 0.85 8.67
CA GLY A 41 9.74 2.08 9.23
C GLY A 41 10.48 1.87 10.55
N PHE A 42 10.00 0.93 11.40
CA PHE A 42 10.49 0.78 12.78
C PHE A 42 10.72 -0.68 13.13
N ASP A 43 11.89 -1.00 13.68
CA ASP A 43 12.20 -2.36 14.17
C ASP A 43 11.61 -2.66 15.55
N ASN A 44 11.37 -1.63 16.35
CA ASN A 44 10.81 -1.70 17.71
C ASN A 44 9.28 -1.56 17.74
N SER A 45 8.57 -1.98 16.70
CA SER A 45 7.11 -2.02 16.69
C SER A 45 6.57 -3.11 17.63
N GLU A 46 5.33 -2.95 18.14
CA GLU A 46 4.67 -3.93 19.02
C GLU A 46 4.55 -5.31 18.38
N ARG A 47 4.28 -5.36 17.08
CA ARG A 47 4.31 -6.55 16.23
C ARG A 47 5.13 -6.28 14.98
N VAL A 48 5.68 -7.34 14.39
CA VAL A 48 6.57 -7.22 13.22
C VAL A 48 5.94 -6.41 12.08
N PHE A 49 4.65 -6.59 11.85
CA PHE A 49 3.92 -5.94 10.76
C PHE A 49 3.02 -4.79 11.22
N SER A 50 3.22 -4.24 12.43
CA SER A 50 2.64 -2.97 12.84
C SER A 50 3.56 -1.79 12.49
N ARG A 51 2.99 -0.57 12.33
CA ARG A 51 3.64 0.52 11.59
C ARG A 51 4.25 1.61 12.46
N LEU A 52 4.05 1.58 13.78
CA LEU A 52 4.63 2.57 14.70
C LEU A 52 5.53 1.92 15.75
N PRO A 53 6.49 2.67 16.30
CA PRO A 53 7.34 2.18 17.37
C PRO A 53 6.52 2.01 18.66
N VAL A 54 6.85 0.99 19.46
CA VAL A 54 6.13 0.70 20.71
C VAL A 54 6.21 1.83 21.73
N THR A 55 7.20 2.70 21.62
CA THR A 55 7.38 3.88 22.49
C THR A 55 6.23 4.88 22.39
N LEU A 56 5.45 4.85 21.31
CA LEU A 56 4.28 5.71 21.14
C LEU A 56 2.99 5.14 21.75
N LYS A 57 3.00 3.91 22.27
CA LYS A 57 1.78 3.20 22.73
C LYS A 57 0.94 4.00 23.72
N ASP A 58 1.59 4.63 24.71
CA ASP A 58 0.90 5.34 25.77
C ASP A 58 0.68 6.84 25.46
N SER A 59 1.30 7.37 24.41
CA SER A 59 1.23 8.79 24.03
C SER A 59 0.43 9.07 22.78
N ALA A 60 0.31 8.08 21.89
CA ALA A 60 -0.50 8.21 20.68
C ALA A 60 -1.99 8.17 21.00
N ARG A 61 -2.80 8.88 20.19
CA ARG A 61 -4.26 8.77 20.28
C ARG A 61 -4.70 7.31 20.05
N ALA A 62 -5.70 6.86 20.80
CA ALA A 62 -6.17 5.46 20.76
C ALA A 62 -6.54 4.99 19.35
N ASP A 63 -7.24 5.83 18.59
CA ASP A 63 -7.63 5.52 17.19
C ASP A 63 -6.41 5.39 16.27
N LEU A 64 -5.40 6.26 16.43
CA LEU A 64 -4.14 6.15 15.69
C LEU A 64 -3.41 4.85 16.05
N TRP A 65 -3.38 4.50 17.35
CA TRP A 65 -2.75 3.27 17.82
C TRP A 65 -3.46 2.02 17.31
N GLU A 66 -4.77 2.07 17.13
CA GLU A 66 -5.51 0.99 16.48
C GLU A 66 -5.14 0.90 14.98
N ARG A 67 -5.14 2.04 14.23
CA ARG A 67 -4.84 2.04 12.79
C ARG A 67 -3.42 1.62 12.46
N GLN A 68 -2.45 1.86 13.35
CA GLN A 68 -1.07 1.44 13.14
C GLN A 68 -0.91 -0.10 13.14
N GLN A 69 -1.90 -0.84 13.64
CA GLN A 69 -1.89 -2.30 13.62
C GLN A 69 -2.09 -2.90 12.21
N CYS A 70 -2.58 -2.12 11.24
CA CYS A 70 -2.64 -2.52 9.85
C CYS A 70 -1.25 -2.59 9.21
N SER A 71 -1.05 -3.53 8.27
CA SER A 71 0.24 -3.79 7.63
C SER A 71 0.45 -3.00 6.33
N SER A 72 -0.30 -1.90 6.15
CA SER A 72 -0.34 -1.10 4.91
C SER A 72 1.04 -0.73 4.40
N GLY A 73 1.27 -0.99 3.10
CA GLY A 73 2.53 -0.65 2.42
C GLY A 73 3.64 -1.66 2.62
N MET A 74 3.67 -2.41 3.72
CA MET A 74 4.69 -3.42 3.96
C MET A 74 4.54 -4.62 3.02
N GLY A 75 5.63 -5.36 2.87
CA GLY A 75 5.67 -6.56 2.05
C GLY A 75 6.80 -7.50 2.44
N LEU A 76 6.77 -8.66 1.80
CA LEU A 76 7.87 -9.64 1.81
C LEU A 76 8.50 -9.70 0.44
N ARG A 77 9.81 -9.86 0.40
CA ARG A 77 10.58 -10.05 -0.79
C ARG A 77 11.42 -11.32 -0.69
N PHE A 78 11.49 -12.06 -1.80
CA PHE A 78 12.23 -13.32 -1.88
C PHE A 78 12.55 -13.67 -3.34
N ALA A 79 13.52 -14.56 -3.52
CA ALA A 79 13.79 -15.20 -4.80
C ALA A 79 13.59 -16.71 -4.68
N THR A 80 13.00 -17.36 -5.69
CA THR A 80 12.80 -18.80 -5.71
C THR A 80 12.74 -19.36 -7.13
N ASP A 81 13.12 -20.63 -7.29
CA ASP A 81 12.97 -21.44 -8.49
C ASP A 81 11.74 -22.38 -8.42
N SER A 82 10.86 -22.16 -7.44
CA SER A 82 9.64 -22.95 -7.26
C SER A 82 8.72 -22.84 -8.48
N LYS A 83 8.11 -23.95 -8.86
CA LYS A 83 7.05 -23.98 -9.87
C LYS A 83 5.69 -23.56 -9.35
N SER A 84 5.52 -23.55 -8.02
CA SER A 84 4.30 -23.10 -7.37
C SER A 84 4.61 -22.17 -6.22
N ILE A 85 3.84 -21.07 -6.11
CA ILE A 85 3.96 -20.10 -5.02
C ILE A 85 2.60 -19.90 -4.38
N GLY A 86 2.53 -20.11 -3.08
CA GLY A 86 1.38 -19.85 -2.24
C GLY A 86 1.74 -19.02 -1.02
N VAL A 87 0.74 -18.69 -0.24
CA VAL A 87 0.86 -17.96 1.02
C VAL A 87 -0.06 -18.56 2.06
N ARG A 88 0.37 -18.58 3.31
CA ARG A 88 -0.47 -18.81 4.49
C ARG A 88 -0.19 -17.70 5.49
N TYR A 89 -1.22 -17.04 6.01
CA TYR A 89 -1.06 -15.97 6.97
C TYR A 89 -2.23 -15.87 7.94
N ASP A 90 -1.97 -15.24 9.10
CA ASP A 90 -2.95 -14.99 10.14
C ASP A 90 -3.23 -13.49 10.25
N LEU A 91 -4.52 -13.12 10.19
CA LEU A 91 -5.00 -11.76 10.33
C LEU A 91 -5.08 -11.33 11.80
N PHE A 92 -4.86 -10.04 12.04
CA PHE A 92 -5.05 -9.46 13.37
C PHE A 92 -6.52 -9.15 13.67
N PHE A 93 -7.20 -8.44 12.76
CA PHE A 93 -8.59 -8.01 12.95
C PHE A 93 -9.61 -8.96 12.31
N ASN A 94 -9.45 -9.31 11.05
CA ASN A 94 -10.45 -9.92 10.15
C ASN A 94 -11.64 -8.98 9.92
N THR A 95 -11.36 -7.72 9.59
CA THR A 95 -12.38 -6.69 9.32
C THR A 95 -13.05 -6.87 7.95
N HIS A 96 -14.20 -6.23 7.80
CA HIS A 96 -14.92 -6.09 6.54
C HIS A 96 -15.46 -4.65 6.42
N MET A 97 -15.41 -4.08 5.21
CA MET A 97 -15.94 -2.75 4.90
C MET A 97 -16.87 -2.81 3.69
N ILE A 98 -17.95 -2.04 3.70
CA ILE A 98 -18.96 -2.07 2.61
C ILE A 98 -18.48 -1.42 1.31
N HIS A 99 -17.45 -0.59 1.36
CA HIS A 99 -16.94 0.21 0.24
C HIS A 99 -15.52 -0.18 -0.18
N MET A 100 -14.90 -1.18 0.46
CA MET A 100 -13.59 -1.68 0.11
C MET A 100 -13.59 -3.20 -0.05
N ALA A 101 -13.04 -3.68 -1.16
CA ALA A 101 -12.95 -5.12 -1.42
C ALA A 101 -12.01 -5.82 -0.42
N ASP A 102 -12.39 -7.02 0.01
CA ASP A 102 -11.57 -7.84 0.92
C ASP A 102 -10.17 -8.14 0.37
N THR A 103 -10.00 -8.16 -0.95
CA THR A 103 -8.72 -8.29 -1.65
C THR A 103 -7.74 -7.14 -1.37
N GLY A 104 -8.23 -5.93 -1.18
CA GLY A 104 -7.43 -4.79 -0.74
C GLY A 104 -7.36 -4.69 0.78
N LEU A 105 -8.49 -4.93 1.46
CA LEU A 105 -8.64 -4.76 2.89
C LEU A 105 -7.74 -5.74 3.67
N LYS A 106 -7.82 -7.05 3.37
CA LYS A 106 -7.14 -8.15 4.07
C LYS A 106 -6.46 -9.19 3.17
N GLY A 107 -6.44 -8.94 1.85
CA GLY A 107 -5.74 -9.78 0.88
C GLY A 107 -4.25 -9.48 0.79
N THR A 108 -3.59 -10.21 -0.10
CA THR A 108 -2.15 -10.08 -0.40
C THR A 108 -1.93 -10.20 -1.91
N ASP A 109 -0.98 -9.46 -2.47
CA ASP A 109 -0.67 -9.44 -3.91
C ASP A 109 0.72 -10.00 -4.18
N LEU A 110 0.83 -10.94 -5.11
CA LEU A 110 2.11 -11.42 -5.61
C LEU A 110 2.52 -10.65 -6.87
N TYR A 111 3.78 -10.19 -6.88
CA TYR A 111 4.47 -9.60 -8.01
C TYR A 111 5.73 -10.39 -8.35
N ILE A 112 6.09 -10.43 -9.64
CA ILE A 112 7.36 -10.96 -10.16
C ILE A 112 8.16 -9.82 -10.81
N LEU A 113 9.48 -9.87 -10.67
CA LEU A 113 10.38 -8.94 -11.35
C LEU A 113 10.72 -9.46 -12.76
N GLU A 114 10.40 -8.67 -13.78
CA GLU A 114 10.83 -8.90 -15.16
C GLU A 114 12.04 -8.01 -15.48
N GLY A 115 13.11 -8.63 -15.96
CA GLY A 115 14.38 -7.93 -16.11
C GLY A 115 14.90 -7.41 -14.77
N ASP A 116 15.46 -6.19 -14.77
CA ASP A 116 16.10 -5.62 -13.57
C ASP A 116 15.26 -4.56 -12.84
N SER A 117 14.05 -4.23 -13.33
CA SER A 117 13.31 -3.09 -12.78
C SER A 117 11.80 -3.10 -12.96
N VAL A 118 11.21 -4.04 -13.68
CA VAL A 118 9.77 -4.00 -13.97
C VAL A 118 9.02 -5.04 -13.14
N TRP A 119 8.27 -4.58 -12.15
CA TRP A 119 7.40 -5.44 -11.35
C TRP A 119 6.08 -5.71 -12.07
N ARG A 120 5.77 -6.99 -12.30
CA ARG A 120 4.51 -7.44 -12.89
C ARG A 120 3.64 -8.14 -11.87
N HIS A 121 2.38 -7.77 -11.83
CA HIS A 121 1.37 -8.45 -11.02
C HIS A 121 1.17 -9.88 -11.52
N VAL A 122 1.23 -10.85 -10.62
CA VAL A 122 1.00 -12.27 -10.91
C VAL A 122 -0.43 -12.65 -10.54
N ASN A 123 -0.81 -12.46 -9.28
CA ASN A 123 -2.14 -12.78 -8.78
C ASN A 123 -2.39 -12.13 -7.41
N THR A 124 -3.67 -12.09 -7.04
CA THR A 124 -4.15 -11.55 -5.76
C THR A 124 -4.83 -12.67 -4.97
N ASN A 125 -4.50 -12.77 -3.69
CA ASN A 125 -5.24 -13.62 -2.78
C ASN A 125 -6.68 -13.10 -2.61
N ARG A 126 -7.62 -14.00 -2.74
CA ARG A 126 -9.04 -13.78 -2.38
C ARG A 126 -9.25 -14.36 -0.98
N PRO A 127 -9.16 -13.52 0.08
CA PRO A 127 -9.12 -14.02 1.44
C PRO A 127 -10.43 -14.72 1.80
N TYR A 128 -10.36 -16.01 1.93
CA TYR A 128 -11.45 -16.84 2.39
C TYR A 128 -11.08 -17.43 3.75
N ILE A 129 -11.78 -17.00 4.79
CA ILE A 129 -11.59 -17.52 6.13
C ILE A 129 -12.41 -18.79 6.29
N LYS A 130 -11.75 -19.93 6.34
CA LYS A 130 -12.40 -21.23 6.55
C LYS A 130 -13.03 -21.28 7.94
N LYS A 131 -14.28 -21.73 8.03
CA LYS A 131 -14.97 -21.92 9.31
C LYS A 131 -14.13 -22.79 10.26
N GLY A 132 -13.86 -22.30 11.46
CA GLY A 132 -13.08 -22.98 12.48
C GLY A 132 -11.56 -22.72 12.44
N THR A 133 -11.07 -21.93 11.46
CA THR A 133 -9.67 -21.43 11.43
C THR A 133 -9.55 -19.99 11.87
N GLU A 134 -10.68 -19.37 12.24
CA GLU A 134 -10.84 -18.01 12.71
C GLU A 134 -10.24 -16.94 11.79
N LYS A 135 -8.92 -16.69 11.83
CA LYS A 135 -8.27 -15.59 11.10
C LYS A 135 -7.24 -16.05 10.07
N SER A 136 -7.07 -17.35 9.88
CA SER A 136 -6.07 -17.90 8.96
C SER A 136 -6.55 -17.94 7.52
N CYS A 137 -5.70 -17.51 6.61
CA CYS A 137 -5.89 -17.54 5.17
C CYS A 137 -4.79 -18.40 4.53
N GLU A 138 -5.14 -19.24 3.55
CA GLU A 138 -4.20 -19.95 2.70
C GLU A 138 -4.62 -19.83 1.23
N PHE A 139 -3.66 -19.55 0.34
CA PHE A 139 -3.93 -19.34 -1.07
C PHE A 139 -2.71 -19.69 -1.93
N THR A 140 -2.94 -20.36 -3.05
CA THR A 140 -1.91 -20.57 -4.09
C THR A 140 -2.07 -19.49 -5.18
N TYR A 141 -1.08 -18.65 -5.34
CA TYR A 141 -1.09 -17.60 -6.35
C TYR A 141 -0.95 -18.14 -7.76
N VAL A 142 0.01 -19.05 -7.94
CA VAL A 142 0.38 -19.57 -9.24
C VAL A 142 0.98 -20.97 -9.10
N SER A 143 0.77 -21.79 -10.15
CA SER A 143 1.37 -23.10 -10.33
C SER A 143 1.90 -23.20 -11.77
N ASN A 144 2.79 -24.14 -12.02
CA ASN A 144 3.39 -24.39 -13.33
C ASN A 144 4.29 -23.22 -13.83
N LEU A 145 5.03 -22.57 -12.93
CA LEU A 145 6.11 -21.67 -13.30
C LEU A 145 7.23 -22.45 -14.01
N ASP A 146 8.17 -21.73 -14.64
CA ASP A 146 9.23 -22.29 -15.48
C ASP A 146 10.34 -23.03 -14.69
N GLY A 147 10.33 -22.94 -13.34
CA GLY A 147 11.32 -23.57 -12.47
C GLY A 147 12.68 -22.89 -12.49
N LYS A 148 12.75 -21.64 -12.94
CA LYS A 148 13.96 -20.81 -12.86
C LYS A 148 13.88 -19.88 -11.65
N MET A 149 15.06 -19.42 -11.21
CA MET A 149 15.16 -18.44 -10.14
C MET A 149 14.62 -17.07 -10.62
N HIS A 150 13.59 -16.56 -9.92
CA HIS A 150 13.02 -15.24 -10.14
C HIS A 150 12.87 -14.51 -8.81
N GLU A 151 12.87 -13.17 -8.88
CA GLU A 151 12.57 -12.30 -7.74
C GLU A 151 11.06 -12.07 -7.64
N TYR A 152 10.55 -12.17 -6.42
CA TYR A 152 9.13 -11.98 -6.10
C TYR A 152 8.95 -11.00 -4.96
N MET A 153 7.76 -10.40 -4.92
CA MET A 153 7.33 -9.53 -3.83
C MET A 153 5.86 -9.81 -3.50
N ILE A 154 5.55 -9.92 -2.21
CA ILE A 154 4.17 -10.01 -1.70
C ILE A 154 3.88 -8.75 -0.92
N TYR A 155 2.86 -7.95 -1.33
CA TYR A 155 2.33 -6.87 -0.53
C TYR A 155 1.29 -7.37 0.46
N LEU A 156 1.28 -6.77 1.66
CA LEU A 156 0.44 -7.15 2.79
C LEU A 156 -0.86 -6.32 2.85
N PRO A 157 -1.87 -6.73 3.65
CA PRO A 157 -3.15 -6.06 3.80
C PRO A 157 -3.08 -4.56 4.08
N LEU A 158 -4.00 -3.78 3.50
CA LEU A 158 -4.05 -2.33 3.69
C LEU A 158 -4.84 -1.91 4.95
N TYR A 159 -5.89 -2.65 5.31
CA TYR A 159 -6.77 -2.32 6.44
C TYR A 159 -6.92 -3.47 7.45
N ASP A 160 -6.02 -4.44 7.38
CA ASP A 160 -5.83 -5.46 8.42
C ASP A 160 -4.35 -5.59 8.77
N GLY A 161 -4.05 -6.19 9.89
CA GLY A 161 -2.70 -6.54 10.31
C GLY A 161 -2.42 -8.01 10.05
N ILE A 162 -1.17 -8.34 9.83
CA ILE A 162 -0.69 -9.73 9.80
C ILE A 162 0.04 -10.02 11.12
N THR A 163 -0.24 -11.17 11.72
CA THR A 163 0.44 -11.64 12.94
C THR A 163 1.50 -12.67 12.64
N ASP A 164 1.29 -13.50 11.60
CA ASP A 164 2.25 -14.48 11.09
C ASP A 164 2.01 -14.70 9.59
N ILE A 165 3.07 -15.03 8.82
CA ILE A 165 2.98 -15.29 7.38
C ILE A 165 4.09 -16.24 6.93
N ASP A 166 3.70 -17.24 6.15
CA ASP A 166 4.59 -18.16 5.45
C ASP A 166 4.39 -18.04 3.93
N VAL A 167 5.49 -18.11 3.20
CA VAL A 167 5.49 -18.36 1.76
C VAL A 167 5.54 -19.87 1.53
N ILE A 168 4.62 -20.40 0.74
CA ILE A 168 4.53 -21.83 0.42
C ILE A 168 5.15 -22.07 -0.95
N VAL A 169 6.13 -22.95 -1.00
CA VAL A 169 6.88 -23.31 -2.22
C VAL A 169 7.03 -24.82 -2.34
N ASP A 170 7.44 -25.33 -3.51
CA ASP A 170 7.76 -26.73 -3.68
C ASP A 170 8.85 -27.16 -2.68
N SER A 171 8.76 -28.36 -2.11
CA SER A 171 9.63 -28.81 -1.03
C SER A 171 11.12 -28.82 -1.41
N THR A 172 11.42 -29.03 -2.69
CA THR A 172 12.79 -29.07 -3.24
C THR A 172 13.29 -27.71 -3.75
N ALA A 173 12.40 -26.72 -3.88
CA ALA A 173 12.78 -25.41 -4.42
C ALA A 173 13.76 -24.67 -3.49
N VAL A 174 14.67 -23.92 -4.09
CA VAL A 174 15.48 -22.94 -3.38
C VAL A 174 14.64 -21.69 -3.14
N ILE A 175 14.74 -21.11 -1.95
CA ILE A 175 14.14 -19.81 -1.61
C ILE A 175 15.14 -19.01 -0.77
N THR A 176 15.31 -17.73 -1.10
CA THR A 176 16.23 -16.79 -0.44
C THR A 176 15.56 -15.46 -0.17
N PRO A 177 16.10 -14.56 0.68
CA PRO A 177 15.56 -13.23 0.92
C PRO A 177 15.51 -12.27 -0.28
N GLY A 178 15.93 -12.72 -1.47
CA GLY A 178 16.07 -11.91 -2.67
C GLY A 178 17.39 -11.14 -2.73
N ASN A 179 17.67 -10.53 -3.89
CA ASN A 179 18.91 -9.77 -4.09
C ASN A 179 18.70 -8.28 -3.77
N PRO A 180 19.30 -7.73 -2.71
CA PRO A 180 19.15 -6.33 -2.35
C PRO A 180 19.77 -5.37 -3.37
N GLU A 181 20.75 -5.81 -4.19
CA GLU A 181 21.41 -4.95 -5.17
C GLU A 181 20.54 -4.67 -6.41
N ILE A 182 19.61 -5.57 -6.73
CA ILE A 182 18.71 -5.42 -7.88
C ILE A 182 17.63 -4.38 -7.59
N ILE A 183 17.18 -4.28 -6.34
CA ILE A 183 15.99 -3.52 -5.96
C ILE A 183 16.31 -2.61 -4.78
N ASP A 184 15.68 -1.45 -4.78
CA ASP A 184 15.67 -0.35 -3.82
C ASP A 184 16.97 0.44 -3.65
N LYS A 185 18.11 -0.05 -4.09
CA LYS A 185 19.41 0.64 -4.00
C LYS A 185 19.61 1.45 -2.69
N GLY A 186 18.96 1.00 -1.61
CA GLY A 186 18.96 1.70 -0.32
C GLY A 186 18.18 3.01 -0.29
N LYS A 187 17.26 3.27 -1.23
CA LYS A 187 16.47 4.51 -1.31
C LYS A 187 15.14 4.37 -0.58
N LYS A 188 14.76 5.42 0.18
CA LYS A 188 13.59 5.37 1.07
C LYS A 188 12.77 6.65 1.07
N ILE A 189 11.48 6.52 0.80
CA ILE A 189 10.45 7.54 0.99
C ILE A 189 9.71 7.22 2.28
N VAL A 190 9.50 8.22 3.15
CA VAL A 190 8.58 8.11 4.28
C VAL A 190 7.36 8.96 3.98
N ALA A 191 6.20 8.31 3.83
CA ALA A 191 4.95 8.97 3.46
C ALA A 191 3.99 8.96 4.66
N TYR A 192 3.61 10.14 5.15
CA TYR A 192 2.67 10.34 6.25
C TYR A 192 1.39 11.00 5.76
N GLY A 193 0.24 10.45 6.15
CA GLY A 193 -1.04 10.98 5.70
C GLY A 193 -2.27 10.25 6.24
N THR A 194 -3.28 10.17 5.41
CA THR A 194 -4.66 9.83 5.75
C THR A 194 -5.06 8.43 5.28
N SER A 195 -6.39 8.14 5.23
CA SER A 195 -6.95 6.92 4.63
C SER A 195 -6.57 6.76 3.16
N ILE A 196 -6.46 7.86 2.42
CA ILE A 196 -6.05 7.85 1.01
C ILE A 196 -4.64 7.29 0.91
N LEU A 197 -3.70 7.83 1.68
CA LEU A 197 -2.32 7.34 1.68
C LEU A 197 -2.22 5.91 2.22
N GLN A 198 -3.05 5.53 3.23
CA GLN A 198 -3.13 4.15 3.72
C GLN A 198 -3.51 3.16 2.60
N GLY A 199 -4.22 3.62 1.59
CA GLY A 199 -4.69 2.82 0.46
C GLY A 199 -6.18 2.51 0.52
N GLY A 200 -6.97 3.39 1.18
CA GLY A 200 -8.42 3.24 1.33
C GLY A 200 -9.14 3.14 -0.01
N CYS A 201 -9.84 2.03 -0.19
CA CYS A 201 -10.61 1.57 -1.35
C CYS A 201 -9.81 1.08 -2.56
N ALA A 202 -8.47 0.92 -2.47
CA ALA A 202 -7.75 0.15 -3.47
C ALA A 202 -8.34 -1.26 -3.60
N SER A 203 -8.56 -1.73 -4.83
CA SER A 203 -9.19 -3.04 -5.08
C SER A 203 -8.34 -4.21 -4.57
N ARG A 204 -7.03 -4.03 -4.48
CA ARG A 204 -6.02 -4.98 -4.00
C ARG A 204 -4.81 -4.23 -3.48
N THR A 205 -3.96 -4.90 -2.71
CA THR A 205 -2.90 -4.25 -1.93
C THR A 205 -1.87 -3.50 -2.77
N GLY A 206 -1.48 -4.06 -3.91
CA GLY A 206 -0.52 -3.44 -4.81
C GLY A 206 -1.01 -2.19 -5.53
N MET A 207 -2.30 -1.84 -5.43
CA MET A 207 -2.87 -0.64 -6.06
C MET A 207 -2.88 0.59 -5.14
N ALA A 208 -2.53 0.47 -3.87
CA ALA A 208 -2.26 1.65 -3.04
C ALA A 208 -1.14 2.51 -3.66
N ALA A 209 -1.30 3.85 -3.62
CA ALA A 209 -0.37 4.78 -4.27
C ALA A 209 1.09 4.57 -3.83
N THR A 210 1.34 4.33 -2.53
CA THR A 210 2.68 4.08 -2.00
C THR A 210 3.32 2.84 -2.64
N ASN A 211 2.54 1.79 -2.89
CA ASN A 211 3.02 0.56 -3.54
C ASN A 211 3.26 0.76 -5.04
N ILE A 212 2.44 1.58 -5.71
CA ILE A 212 2.69 1.98 -7.12
C ILE A 212 3.98 2.79 -7.19
N ILE A 213 4.14 3.83 -6.37
CA ILE A 213 5.32 4.70 -6.33
C ILE A 213 6.60 3.87 -6.07
N GLY A 214 6.55 2.97 -5.08
CA GLY A 214 7.70 2.11 -4.75
C GLY A 214 8.16 1.24 -5.91
N ARG A 215 7.22 0.63 -6.66
CA ARG A 215 7.55 -0.16 -7.85
C ARG A 215 8.08 0.68 -9.00
N GLU A 216 7.47 1.83 -9.28
CA GLU A 216 7.86 2.71 -10.40
C GLU A 216 9.19 3.44 -10.15
N LEU A 217 9.52 3.75 -8.91
CA LEU A 217 10.76 4.40 -8.52
C LEU A 217 11.85 3.40 -8.07
N ASN A 218 11.50 2.13 -7.94
CA ASN A 218 12.37 1.08 -7.44
C ASN A 218 13.03 1.45 -6.10
N CYS A 219 12.22 1.84 -5.11
CA CYS A 219 12.63 2.26 -3.78
C CYS A 219 11.68 1.75 -2.70
N GLU A 220 12.11 1.79 -1.44
CA GLU A 220 11.20 1.55 -0.31
C GLU A 220 10.29 2.74 -0.07
N VAL A 221 9.01 2.48 0.23
CA VAL A 221 8.05 3.51 0.64
C VAL A 221 7.41 3.09 1.94
N VAL A 222 7.84 3.69 3.03
CA VAL A 222 7.25 3.50 4.36
C VAL A 222 5.90 4.21 4.41
N ASN A 223 4.82 3.44 4.49
CA ASN A 223 3.45 3.97 4.52
C ASN A 223 3.02 4.26 5.97
N LEU A 224 2.98 5.54 6.32
CA LEU A 224 2.43 6.06 7.57
C LEU A 224 1.10 6.81 7.33
N GLY A 225 0.28 6.30 6.41
CA GLY A 225 -1.11 6.71 6.23
C GLY A 225 -2.01 6.06 7.29
N PHE A 226 -2.84 6.87 7.96
CA PHE A 226 -3.73 6.42 9.03
C PHE A 226 -5.13 6.96 8.81
N SER A 227 -6.07 6.06 8.54
CA SER A 227 -7.47 6.41 8.23
C SER A 227 -8.10 7.26 9.33
N GLY A 228 -8.48 8.51 8.99
CA GLY A 228 -9.04 9.48 9.93
C GLY A 228 -8.02 10.12 10.89
N GLU A 229 -6.76 9.70 10.89
CA GLU A 229 -5.79 10.00 11.95
C GLU A 229 -4.51 10.73 11.49
N GLY A 230 -4.40 11.07 10.22
CA GLY A 230 -3.32 11.92 9.70
C GLY A 230 -3.50 13.39 10.11
N LYS A 231 -3.27 13.72 11.38
CA LYS A 231 -3.65 15.02 12.01
C LYS A 231 -2.47 15.88 12.47
N MET A 232 -1.26 15.61 11.98
CA MET A 232 -0.06 16.39 12.29
C MET A 232 0.30 16.44 13.78
N ASP A 233 0.10 15.34 14.50
CA ASP A 233 0.57 15.23 15.89
C ASP A 233 2.10 15.31 15.95
N THR A 234 2.65 16.11 16.87
CA THR A 234 4.11 16.36 16.96
C THR A 234 4.93 15.10 17.27
N TYR A 235 4.36 14.12 18.00
CA TYR A 235 5.01 12.84 18.21
C TYR A 235 5.20 12.04 16.92
N MET A 236 4.36 12.25 15.89
CA MET A 236 4.55 11.64 14.57
C MET A 236 5.75 12.24 13.83
N ALA A 237 5.94 13.58 13.89
CA ALA A 237 7.13 14.21 13.32
C ALA A 237 8.42 13.68 13.98
N ARG A 238 8.42 13.49 15.30
CA ARG A 238 9.55 12.89 16.03
C ARG A 238 9.80 11.44 15.62
N ALA A 239 8.75 10.61 15.59
CA ALA A 239 8.88 9.22 15.16
C ALA A 239 9.39 9.10 13.71
N MET A 240 8.87 9.90 12.80
CA MET A 240 9.35 9.92 11.40
C MET A 240 10.83 10.28 11.30
N ALA A 241 11.30 11.20 12.14
CA ALA A 241 12.70 11.59 12.19
C ALA A 241 13.64 10.48 12.73
N GLU A 242 13.10 9.50 13.46
CA GLU A 242 13.86 8.32 13.95
C GLU A 242 14.07 7.26 12.87
N ILE A 243 13.31 7.28 11.77
CA ILE A 243 13.49 6.32 10.68
C ILE A 243 14.83 6.59 9.99
N PRO A 244 15.71 5.57 9.87
CA PRO A 244 17.03 5.75 9.27
C PRO A 244 16.95 5.84 7.73
N ASP A 245 17.96 6.48 7.15
CA ASP A 245 18.24 6.50 5.70
C ASP A 245 17.06 6.99 4.85
N VAL A 246 16.35 8.02 5.34
CA VAL A 246 15.24 8.65 4.61
C VAL A 246 15.79 9.60 3.56
N ASP A 247 15.41 9.43 2.29
CA ASP A 247 15.77 10.32 1.19
C ASP A 247 14.78 11.46 0.99
N VAL A 248 13.49 11.27 1.33
CA VAL A 248 12.43 12.28 1.24
C VAL A 248 11.24 11.95 2.11
N TYR A 249 10.62 12.98 2.70
CA TYR A 249 9.31 12.90 3.35
C TYR A 249 8.20 13.37 2.41
N LEU A 250 7.10 12.61 2.31
CA LEU A 250 5.84 13.01 1.68
C LEU A 250 4.79 13.23 2.77
N ILE A 251 4.21 14.43 2.85
CA ILE A 251 3.29 14.84 3.92
C ILE A 251 1.94 15.20 3.33
N ASP A 252 0.91 14.34 3.58
CA ASP A 252 -0.45 14.38 3.04
C ASP A 252 -1.53 14.34 4.15
N PRO A 253 -1.60 15.31 5.08
CA PRO A 253 -2.54 15.29 6.20
C PRO A 253 -3.88 15.97 5.91
N VAL A 254 -3.93 16.85 4.88
CA VAL A 254 -5.04 17.79 4.65
C VAL A 254 -6.41 17.15 4.63
N PRO A 255 -6.63 15.95 4.02
CA PRO A 255 -7.96 15.32 4.06
C PRO A 255 -8.52 15.10 5.47
N ASN A 256 -7.70 14.80 6.46
CA ASN A 256 -8.12 14.57 7.86
C ASN A 256 -8.10 15.83 8.76
N CYS A 257 -7.62 16.96 8.25
CA CYS A 257 -7.52 18.20 9.00
C CYS A 257 -8.70 19.14 8.69
N THR A 258 -9.13 19.91 9.68
CA THR A 258 -9.96 21.09 9.46
C THR A 258 -9.12 22.25 8.92
N GLU A 259 -9.77 23.32 8.40
CA GLU A 259 -9.08 24.55 8.01
C GLU A 259 -8.23 25.08 9.18
N MET A 260 -8.81 25.16 10.39
CA MET A 260 -8.12 25.60 11.60
C MET A 260 -6.90 24.72 11.92
N MET A 261 -6.98 23.39 11.77
CA MET A 261 -5.84 22.50 11.97
C MET A 261 -4.76 22.73 10.92
N CYS A 262 -5.14 22.91 9.65
CA CYS A 262 -4.19 23.26 8.59
C CYS A 262 -3.48 24.58 8.89
N ASP A 263 -4.19 25.57 9.45
CA ASP A 263 -3.63 26.88 9.78
C ASP A 263 -2.69 26.84 11.00
N THR A 264 -3.07 26.11 12.05
CA THR A 264 -2.38 26.17 13.36
C THR A 264 -1.34 25.07 13.58
N LEU A 265 -1.46 23.90 12.94
CA LEU A 265 -0.58 22.75 13.21
C LEU A 265 0.53 22.59 12.17
N THR A 266 0.31 23.02 10.93
CA THR A 266 1.22 22.74 9.82
C THR A 266 2.60 23.29 10.07
N TYR A 267 2.72 24.60 10.44
CA TYR A 267 4.02 25.22 10.69
C TYR A 267 4.83 24.45 11.74
N GLY A 268 4.22 24.19 12.89
CA GLY A 268 4.90 23.51 14.01
C GLY A 268 5.33 22.08 13.66
N PHE A 269 4.49 21.33 12.93
CA PHE A 269 4.78 19.96 12.50
C PHE A 269 5.94 19.90 11.51
N ILE A 270 5.88 20.72 10.45
CA ILE A 270 6.90 20.75 9.39
C ILE A 270 8.23 21.31 9.93
N ASN A 271 8.19 22.41 10.71
CA ASN A 271 9.39 23.01 11.28
C ASN A 271 10.10 22.05 12.26
N LEU A 272 9.33 21.29 13.06
CA LEU A 272 9.91 20.27 13.93
C LEU A 272 10.61 19.18 13.13
N LEU A 273 10.01 18.67 12.05
CA LEU A 273 10.61 17.65 11.21
C LEU A 273 11.88 18.17 10.53
N ARG A 274 11.86 19.43 10.00
CA ARG A 274 13.04 20.10 9.43
C ARG A 274 14.16 20.32 10.46
N THR A 275 13.82 20.64 11.69
CA THR A 275 14.79 20.82 12.77
C THR A 275 15.50 19.51 13.12
N LEU A 276 14.74 18.39 13.12
CA LEU A 276 15.28 17.07 13.46
C LEU A 276 16.06 16.44 12.29
N ARG A 277 15.68 16.73 11.06
CA ARG A 277 16.28 16.16 9.84
C ARG A 277 16.43 17.25 8.76
N PRO A 278 17.34 18.23 8.98
CA PRO A 278 17.49 19.40 8.10
C PRO A 278 17.95 19.04 6.67
N GLU A 279 18.64 17.91 6.53
CA GLU A 279 19.17 17.42 5.24
C GLU A 279 18.12 16.74 4.37
N VAL A 280 16.98 16.30 4.94
CA VAL A 280 15.99 15.50 4.23
C VAL A 280 14.90 16.37 3.62
N PRO A 281 14.71 16.32 2.30
CA PRO A 281 13.63 17.04 1.62
C PRO A 281 12.24 16.67 2.14
N ILE A 282 11.35 17.65 2.21
CA ILE A 282 9.94 17.47 2.55
C ILE A 282 9.09 17.92 1.37
N VAL A 283 8.22 17.06 0.90
CA VAL A 283 7.18 17.32 -0.11
C VAL A 283 5.85 17.44 0.60
N MET A 284 5.27 18.63 0.63
CA MET A 284 3.94 18.93 1.18
C MET A 284 2.90 18.77 0.08
N LEU A 285 1.85 17.98 0.31
CA LEU A 285 0.78 17.71 -0.64
C LEU A 285 -0.55 18.30 -0.17
N GLU A 286 -1.23 19.05 -1.04
CA GLU A 286 -2.61 19.50 -0.82
C GLU A 286 -3.60 18.33 -0.77
N GLY A 287 -4.71 18.53 -0.07
CA GLY A 287 -5.83 17.59 -0.12
C GLY A 287 -6.62 17.71 -1.42
N PRO A 288 -7.16 16.60 -1.96
CA PRO A 288 -8.01 16.61 -3.15
C PRO A 288 -9.23 17.53 -3.00
N ILE A 289 -9.64 18.14 -4.09
CA ILE A 289 -10.94 18.81 -4.20
C ILE A 289 -11.91 17.80 -4.80
N TYR A 290 -12.65 17.14 -3.95
CA TYR A 290 -13.54 16.05 -4.34
C TYR A 290 -14.59 16.44 -5.36
N PRO A 291 -15.01 15.56 -6.27
CA PRO A 291 -15.96 15.87 -7.35
C PRO A 291 -17.29 16.46 -6.87
N TYR A 292 -17.84 15.96 -5.76
CA TYR A 292 -19.09 16.47 -5.20
C TYR A 292 -19.02 17.94 -4.74
N ALA A 293 -17.82 18.45 -4.43
CA ALA A 293 -17.65 19.82 -3.98
C ALA A 293 -18.11 20.85 -5.04
N ARG A 294 -18.07 20.49 -6.33
CA ARG A 294 -18.61 21.36 -7.40
C ARG A 294 -20.10 21.64 -7.27
N TYR A 295 -20.85 20.73 -6.67
CA TYR A 295 -22.31 20.76 -6.55
C TYR A 295 -22.78 21.08 -5.14
N ASP A 296 -21.87 21.08 -4.16
CA ASP A 296 -22.14 21.43 -2.77
C ASP A 296 -21.47 22.76 -2.43
N SER A 297 -22.27 23.82 -2.23
CA SER A 297 -21.75 25.17 -2.00
C SER A 297 -20.88 25.31 -0.75
N PHE A 298 -21.13 24.50 0.28
CA PHE A 298 -20.30 24.48 1.48
C PHE A 298 -18.91 23.89 1.15
N PHE A 299 -18.85 22.70 0.58
CA PHE A 299 -17.58 22.05 0.28
C PHE A 299 -16.81 22.74 -0.84
N ASN A 300 -17.49 23.35 -1.82
CA ASN A 300 -16.86 24.18 -2.85
C ASN A 300 -16.08 25.36 -2.27
N SER A 301 -16.58 25.94 -1.17
CA SER A 301 -15.86 26.99 -0.44
C SER A 301 -14.87 26.46 0.58
N TYR A 302 -15.19 25.36 1.27
CA TYR A 302 -14.43 24.89 2.42
C TYR A 302 -13.14 24.12 2.06
N LEU A 303 -13.19 23.25 1.06
CA LEU A 303 -12.00 22.46 0.69
C LEU A 303 -10.83 23.33 0.19
N PRO A 304 -11.05 24.33 -0.69
CA PRO A 304 -9.98 25.26 -1.06
C PRO A 304 -9.37 25.99 0.13
N LYS A 305 -10.17 26.42 1.12
CA LYS A 305 -9.67 27.12 2.32
C LYS A 305 -8.71 26.24 3.15
N LYS A 306 -8.93 24.93 3.22
CA LYS A 306 -8.02 24.01 3.86
C LYS A 306 -6.65 24.03 3.16
N ASN A 307 -6.66 23.93 1.84
CA ASN A 307 -5.44 23.99 1.02
C ASN A 307 -4.75 25.35 1.11
N GLU A 308 -5.51 26.47 1.09
CA GLU A 308 -4.99 27.80 1.29
C GLU A 308 -4.31 27.98 2.66
N ALA A 309 -4.94 27.47 3.74
CA ALA A 309 -4.36 27.50 5.08
C ALA A 309 -3.07 26.67 5.15
N TYR A 310 -3.03 25.50 4.50
CA TYR A 310 -1.86 24.65 4.41
C TYR A 310 -0.74 25.33 3.61
N ARG A 311 -1.07 25.96 2.48
CA ARG A 311 -0.13 26.72 1.61
C ARG A 311 0.45 27.93 2.31
N ARG A 312 -0.33 28.74 3.05
CA ARG A 312 0.19 29.87 3.83
C ARG A 312 1.33 29.45 4.76
N ASN A 313 1.20 28.30 5.42
CA ASN A 313 2.26 27.76 6.27
C ASN A 313 3.49 27.30 5.47
N TYR A 314 3.29 26.73 4.28
CA TYR A 314 4.40 26.44 3.37
C TYR A 314 5.14 27.70 2.97
N ASP A 315 4.43 28.76 2.58
CA ASP A 315 5.02 30.03 2.14
C ASP A 315 5.85 30.67 3.25
N LEU A 316 5.34 30.70 4.50
CA LEU A 316 6.08 31.17 5.68
C LEU A 316 7.36 30.36 5.91
N LEU A 317 7.27 29.05 5.92
CA LEU A 317 8.43 28.16 6.12
C LEU A 317 9.45 28.29 4.98
N LYS A 318 8.99 28.54 3.76
CA LYS A 318 9.82 28.71 2.58
C LYS A 318 10.53 30.06 2.57
N GLU A 319 9.88 31.10 3.09
CA GLU A 319 10.49 32.44 3.26
C GLU A 319 11.61 32.41 4.31
N GLU A 320 11.39 31.70 5.43
CA GLU A 320 12.39 31.55 6.49
C GLU A 320 13.61 30.72 6.05
N ASN A 321 13.37 29.63 5.36
CA ASN A 321 14.40 28.75 4.81
C ASN A 321 13.91 28.06 3.52
N PRO A 322 14.41 28.47 2.34
CA PRO A 322 13.95 27.97 1.05
C PRO A 322 14.44 26.56 0.69
N GLU A 323 15.38 26.00 1.47
CA GLU A 323 15.98 24.70 1.12
C GLU A 323 15.10 23.51 1.53
N ASN A 324 15.19 22.42 0.79
CA ASN A 324 14.59 21.11 1.11
C ASN A 324 13.09 21.13 1.43
N LEU A 325 12.32 22.12 0.91
CA LEU A 325 10.88 22.19 1.08
C LEU A 325 10.18 22.39 -0.27
N TYR A 326 9.25 21.49 -0.60
CA TYR A 326 8.56 21.42 -1.88
C TYR A 326 7.04 21.34 -1.65
N TYR A 327 6.28 21.81 -2.65
CA TYR A 327 4.82 21.85 -2.56
C TYR A 327 4.18 21.28 -3.82
N VAL A 328 3.13 20.46 -3.64
CA VAL A 328 2.35 19.86 -4.70
C VAL A 328 0.88 20.25 -4.52
N THR A 329 0.29 20.82 -5.56
CA THR A 329 -1.12 21.21 -5.56
C THR A 329 -2.06 20.02 -5.75
N SER A 330 -3.30 20.18 -5.35
CA SER A 330 -4.34 19.15 -5.46
C SER A 330 -4.81 18.87 -6.89
N GLU A 331 -4.49 19.74 -7.85
CA GLU A 331 -4.95 19.60 -9.23
C GLU A 331 -4.58 18.25 -9.83
N GLY A 332 -5.58 17.49 -10.31
CA GLY A 332 -5.43 16.19 -10.96
C GLY A 332 -5.07 15.02 -10.04
N LEU A 333 -5.16 15.18 -8.72
CA LEU A 333 -4.88 14.08 -7.77
C LEU A 333 -5.85 12.91 -7.89
N ASP A 334 -7.11 13.17 -8.24
CA ASP A 334 -8.20 12.19 -8.39
C ASP A 334 -8.58 11.95 -9.86
N GLY A 335 -7.82 12.53 -10.79
CA GLY A 335 -8.06 12.49 -12.23
C GLY A 335 -8.83 13.71 -12.74
N VAL A 336 -9.02 13.76 -14.05
CA VAL A 336 -9.72 14.86 -14.74
C VAL A 336 -11.18 14.52 -15.08
N GLU A 337 -11.54 13.23 -15.07
CA GLU A 337 -12.87 12.73 -15.42
C GLU A 337 -13.81 12.58 -14.21
N ASP A 338 -13.36 12.90 -12.99
CA ASP A 338 -14.09 12.74 -11.72
C ASP A 338 -14.45 11.28 -11.33
N ASP A 339 -13.93 10.27 -12.05
CA ASP A 339 -14.18 8.84 -11.82
C ASP A 339 -13.13 8.18 -10.90
N GLY A 340 -12.27 8.99 -10.29
CA GLY A 340 -11.16 8.52 -9.45
C GLY A 340 -11.55 8.08 -8.04
N THR A 341 -12.83 8.16 -7.62
CA THR A 341 -13.26 7.84 -6.25
C THR A 341 -14.32 6.76 -6.19
N VAL A 342 -14.38 6.02 -5.06
CA VAL A 342 -15.41 4.99 -4.78
C VAL A 342 -16.66 5.59 -4.14
N ASP A 343 -16.47 6.52 -3.20
CA ASP A 343 -17.50 7.08 -2.34
C ASP A 343 -17.52 8.62 -2.34
N GLY A 344 -16.84 9.22 -3.32
CA GLY A 344 -16.65 10.66 -3.43
C GLY A 344 -15.42 11.18 -2.67
N ILE A 345 -14.69 10.33 -1.93
CA ILE A 345 -13.52 10.69 -1.11
C ILE A 345 -12.35 9.73 -1.38
N HIS A 346 -12.56 8.43 -1.15
CA HIS A 346 -11.52 7.41 -1.24
C HIS A 346 -11.31 6.96 -2.69
N LEU A 347 -10.05 6.78 -3.06
CA LEU A 347 -9.67 6.56 -4.45
C LEU A 347 -9.99 5.13 -4.92
N THR A 348 -10.41 5.02 -6.18
CA THR A 348 -10.37 3.78 -6.97
C THR A 348 -8.93 3.47 -7.39
N ASP A 349 -8.68 2.31 -7.99
CA ASP A 349 -7.39 2.01 -8.62
C ASP A 349 -6.98 3.05 -9.67
N LEU A 350 -7.96 3.60 -10.40
CA LEU A 350 -7.74 4.69 -11.35
C LEU A 350 -7.26 5.96 -10.64
N GLY A 351 -7.95 6.35 -9.56
CA GLY A 351 -7.56 7.51 -8.76
C GLY A 351 -6.18 7.33 -8.12
N PHE A 352 -5.86 6.14 -7.60
CA PHE A 352 -4.51 5.84 -7.08
C PHE A 352 -3.42 5.92 -8.15
N LYS A 353 -3.74 5.54 -9.37
CA LYS A 353 -2.82 5.69 -10.50
C LYS A 353 -2.55 7.16 -10.79
N TYR A 354 -3.57 8.01 -10.89
CA TYR A 354 -3.41 9.46 -11.08
C TYR A 354 -2.62 10.11 -9.93
N TYR A 355 -2.96 9.76 -8.70
CA TYR A 355 -2.24 10.23 -7.52
C TYR A 355 -0.75 9.87 -7.58
N ALA A 356 -0.42 8.63 -7.93
CA ALA A 356 0.97 8.18 -8.06
C ALA A 356 1.67 8.86 -9.26
N GLU A 357 1.03 8.96 -10.41
CA GLU A 357 1.58 9.62 -11.61
C GLU A 357 1.92 11.09 -11.37
N LYS A 358 1.14 11.79 -10.54
CA LYS A 358 1.44 13.16 -10.13
C LYS A 358 2.65 13.25 -9.21
N LEU A 359 2.80 12.31 -8.28
CA LEU A 359 3.87 12.36 -7.28
C LEU A 359 5.20 11.78 -7.77
N ILE A 360 5.19 10.79 -8.66
CA ILE A 360 6.40 10.14 -9.17
C ILE A 360 7.42 11.15 -9.75
N PRO A 361 7.06 12.10 -10.62
CA PRO A 361 8.01 13.09 -11.14
C PRO A 361 8.63 13.97 -10.06
N VAL A 362 7.86 14.28 -9.00
CA VAL A 362 8.31 15.12 -7.89
C VAL A 362 9.28 14.37 -6.97
N LEU A 363 9.00 13.08 -6.72
CA LEU A 363 9.79 12.24 -5.80
C LEU A 363 11.04 11.66 -6.47
N ARG A 364 10.99 11.43 -7.77
CA ARG A 364 12.08 10.82 -8.56
C ARG A 364 13.46 11.45 -8.34
N PRO A 365 13.65 12.77 -8.33
CA PRO A 365 14.97 13.39 -8.15
C PRO A 365 15.65 13.06 -6.82
N PHE A 366 14.90 12.65 -5.81
CA PHE A 366 15.43 12.31 -4.49
C PHE A 366 15.88 10.86 -4.38
N VAL A 367 15.25 9.95 -5.14
CA VAL A 367 15.46 8.50 -5.01
C VAL A 367 16.10 7.83 -6.25
N GLN A 368 16.18 8.53 -7.37
CA GLN A 368 16.84 8.06 -8.60
C GLN A 368 17.90 9.08 -9.04
N LYS A 369 19.05 9.06 -8.39
CA LYS A 369 20.24 9.85 -8.79
C LYS A 369 21.18 9.03 -9.62
#